data_c16356cd41be145fb0c01a7506c8b26d
#
_entry.id   c16356cd41be145fb0c01a7506c8b26d
#
_cell.length_a   1.000
_cell.length_b   1.000
_cell.length_c   1.000
_cell.angle_alpha   90.00
_cell.angle_beta   90.00
_cell.angle_gamma   90.00
#
_symmetry.space_group_name_H-M   'P 1'
#
loop_
_entity.id
_entity.type
_entity.pdbx_description
1 polymer ?
#
loop_
_entity_poly.entity_id
_entity_poly.type
_entity_poly.pdbx_seq_one_letter_code
_entity_poly.pdbx_strand_id
1 'polypeptide(L)'
;MEKPGKVQTLSILILINGILNVLWGGGLFIAVVLGTFFVGLLCTPVLLLPMALGVVEIIHGINLISDPPKVAKPSRALAIFEMCGILFGNLISLVVGVIYLVFSNDGEVKGYFESLPIE
;
A
#
# COMPACT_ATOMS: atom_id res chain seq x y z
N MET A 1 -16.92 -7.29 18.34
CA MET A 1 -17.61 -6.64 17.19
C MET A 1 -17.17 -7.37 15.92
N GLU A 2 -18.10 -7.67 15.07
CA GLU A 2 -17.77 -8.32 13.80
C GLU A 2 -16.99 -7.34 12.89
N LYS A 3 -16.03 -7.89 12.13
CA LYS A 3 -15.16 -7.08 11.26
C LYS A 3 -15.96 -6.46 10.11
N PRO A 4 -16.00 -5.11 9.99
CA PRO A 4 -16.77 -4.46 8.93
C PRO A 4 -16.27 -4.85 7.54
N GLY A 5 -17.18 -4.98 6.57
CA GLY A 5 -16.82 -5.25 5.18
C GLY A 5 -15.86 -4.23 4.57
N LYS A 6 -15.94 -2.97 5.01
CA LYS A 6 -14.98 -1.91 4.60
C LYS A 6 -13.55 -2.20 5.02
N VAL A 7 -13.33 -2.77 6.23
CA VAL A 7 -12.00 -3.17 6.70
C VAL A 7 -11.45 -4.33 5.87
N GLN A 8 -12.31 -5.29 5.53
CA GLN A 8 -11.93 -6.40 4.66
C GLN A 8 -11.58 -5.91 3.25
N THR A 9 -12.38 -5.00 2.70
CA THR A 9 -12.12 -4.38 1.39
C THR A 9 -10.79 -3.63 1.39
N LEU A 10 -10.50 -2.83 2.43
CA LEU A 10 -9.22 -2.15 2.58
C LEU A 10 -8.04 -3.13 2.59
N SER A 11 -8.17 -4.22 3.34
CA SER A 11 -7.12 -5.25 3.44
C SER A 11 -6.80 -5.87 2.09
N ILE A 12 -7.83 -6.20 1.31
CA ILE A 12 -7.66 -6.81 -0.01
C ILE A 12 -7.07 -5.80 -0.99
N LEU A 13 -7.57 -4.56 -1.00
CA LEU A 13 -7.07 -3.51 -1.89
C LEU A 13 -5.59 -3.22 -1.66
N ILE A 14 -5.17 -3.08 -0.40
CA ILE A 14 -3.76 -2.80 -0.08
C ILE A 14 -2.85 -3.99 -0.43
N LEU A 15 -3.32 -5.22 -0.23
CA LEU A 15 -2.58 -6.43 -0.62
C LEU A 15 -2.36 -6.50 -2.13
N ILE A 16 -3.43 -6.32 -2.90
CA ILE A 16 -3.35 -6.35 -4.37
C ILE A 16 -2.46 -5.21 -4.87
N ASN A 17 -2.64 -4.00 -4.34
CA ASN A 17 -1.83 -2.86 -4.72
C ASN A 17 -0.36 -3.06 -4.38
N GLY A 18 -0.06 -3.64 -3.21
CA GLY A 18 1.31 -3.97 -2.81
C GLY A 18 1.99 -4.92 -3.80
N ILE A 19 1.29 -5.98 -4.23
CA ILE A 19 1.79 -6.90 -5.25
C ILE A 19 2.04 -6.16 -6.57
N LEU A 20 1.09 -5.32 -7.00
CA LEU A 20 1.22 -4.53 -8.22
C LEU A 20 2.41 -3.55 -8.13
N ASN A 21 2.62 -2.92 -6.98
CA ASN A 21 3.76 -2.01 -6.77
C ASN A 21 5.11 -2.72 -6.81
N VAL A 22 5.20 -3.95 -6.27
CA VAL A 22 6.41 -4.76 -6.40
C VAL A 22 6.69 -5.09 -7.87
N LEU A 23 5.68 -5.53 -8.61
CA LEU A 23 5.82 -5.86 -10.03
C LEU A 23 6.12 -4.61 -10.88
N TRP A 24 5.44 -3.50 -10.60
CA TRP A 24 5.66 -2.23 -11.30
C TRP A 24 7.06 -1.68 -11.05
N GLY A 25 7.48 -1.62 -9.77
CA GLY A 25 8.81 -1.13 -9.39
C GLY A 25 9.91 -2.00 -9.95
N GLY A 26 9.77 -3.34 -9.91
CA GLY A 26 10.71 -4.27 -10.52
C GLY A 26 10.79 -4.11 -12.04
N GLY A 27 9.65 -4.02 -12.71
CA GLY A 27 9.58 -3.79 -14.15
C GLY A 27 10.20 -2.46 -14.56
N LEU A 28 9.89 -1.38 -13.83
CA LEU A 28 10.46 -0.05 -14.06
C LEU A 28 11.99 -0.06 -13.88
N PHE A 29 12.47 -0.69 -12.81
CA PHE A 29 13.90 -0.84 -12.55
C PHE A 29 14.62 -1.52 -13.72
N ILE A 30 14.11 -2.68 -14.15
CA ILE A 30 14.68 -3.44 -15.26
C ILE A 30 14.66 -2.61 -16.56
N ALA A 31 13.53 -1.97 -16.87
CA ALA A 31 13.38 -1.18 -18.07
C ALA A 31 14.37 0.01 -18.11
N VAL A 32 14.54 0.72 -17.00
CA VAL A 32 15.48 1.85 -16.93
C VAL A 32 16.92 1.37 -16.99
N VAL A 33 17.29 0.32 -16.26
CA VAL A 33 18.67 -0.20 -16.27
C VAL A 33 19.06 -0.67 -17.65
N LEU A 34 18.23 -1.47 -18.31
CA LEU A 34 18.51 -1.96 -19.67
C LEU A 34 18.41 -0.86 -20.72
N GLY A 35 17.40 0.00 -20.63
CA GLY A 35 17.18 1.08 -21.58
C GLY A 35 18.24 2.18 -21.58
N THR A 36 18.98 2.30 -20.47
CA THR A 36 20.09 3.27 -20.32
C THR A 36 21.47 2.63 -20.36
N PHE A 37 21.59 1.40 -20.85
CA PHE A 37 22.85 0.65 -20.88
C PHE A 37 23.54 0.67 -19.50
N PHE A 38 22.79 0.33 -18.46
CA PHE A 38 23.25 0.27 -17.05
C PHE A 38 23.55 1.61 -16.36
N VAL A 39 23.50 2.75 -17.06
CA VAL A 39 23.65 4.06 -16.41
C VAL A 39 22.53 4.28 -15.35
N GLY A 40 21.35 3.73 -15.60
CA GLY A 40 20.22 3.75 -14.67
C GLY A 40 20.49 3.13 -13.30
N LEU A 41 21.55 2.34 -13.14
CA LEU A 41 21.97 1.84 -11.83
C LEU A 41 22.29 2.95 -10.82
N LEU A 42 22.70 4.12 -11.30
CA LEU A 42 22.90 5.28 -10.44
C LEU A 42 21.61 5.79 -9.79
N CYS A 43 20.46 5.50 -10.41
CA CYS A 43 19.14 5.86 -9.90
C CYS A 43 18.48 4.74 -9.09
N THR A 44 19.19 3.64 -8.83
CA THR A 44 18.64 2.46 -8.11
C THR A 44 17.88 2.82 -6.83
N PRO A 45 18.38 3.68 -5.91
CA PRO A 45 17.67 3.98 -4.69
C PRO A 45 16.26 4.56 -4.94
N VAL A 46 16.13 5.40 -5.97
CA VAL A 46 14.85 6.04 -6.33
C VAL A 46 13.94 5.04 -7.05
N LEU A 47 14.49 4.25 -7.98
CA LEU A 47 13.72 3.27 -8.76
C LEU A 47 13.15 2.14 -7.92
N LEU A 48 13.81 1.80 -6.80
CA LEU A 48 13.33 0.76 -5.88
C LEU A 48 12.28 1.25 -4.88
N LEU A 49 12.01 2.55 -4.79
CA LEU A 49 11.00 3.09 -3.86
C LEU A 49 9.60 2.47 -4.06
N PRO A 50 9.06 2.34 -5.28
CA PRO A 50 7.75 1.68 -5.48
C PRO A 50 7.75 0.22 -5.04
N MET A 51 8.85 -0.50 -5.25
CA MET A 51 8.98 -1.89 -4.81
C MET A 51 9.01 -1.98 -3.28
N ALA A 52 9.80 -1.12 -2.62
CA ALA A 52 9.87 -1.06 -1.16
C ALA A 52 8.49 -0.70 -0.55
N LEU A 53 7.79 0.25 -1.14
CA LEU A 53 6.42 0.59 -0.76
C LEU A 53 5.51 -0.62 -0.89
N GLY A 54 5.55 -1.33 -2.01
CA GLY A 54 4.75 -2.53 -2.23
C GLY A 54 4.98 -3.63 -1.18
N VAL A 55 6.21 -3.83 -0.74
CA VAL A 55 6.52 -4.77 0.35
C VAL A 55 5.87 -4.33 1.66
N VAL A 56 5.96 -3.05 2.00
CA VAL A 56 5.31 -2.48 3.20
C VAL A 56 3.79 -2.63 3.12
N GLU A 57 3.20 -2.39 1.97
CA GLU A 57 1.76 -2.56 1.71
C GLU A 57 1.32 -4.01 1.91
N ILE A 58 2.08 -4.99 1.39
CA ILE A 58 1.78 -6.41 1.57
C ILE A 58 1.80 -6.78 3.05
N ILE A 59 2.83 -6.39 3.79
CA ILE A 59 2.93 -6.66 5.23
C ILE A 59 1.76 -6.03 5.98
N HIS A 60 1.46 -4.76 5.67
CA HIS A 60 0.34 -4.05 6.30
C HIS A 60 -1.01 -4.70 5.98
N GLY A 61 -1.22 -5.09 4.72
CA GLY A 61 -2.44 -5.77 4.28
C GLY A 61 -2.64 -7.14 4.95
N ILE A 62 -1.58 -7.93 5.10
CA ILE A 62 -1.63 -9.20 5.82
C ILE A 62 -2.02 -8.98 7.28
N ASN A 63 -1.45 -7.96 7.92
CA ASN A 63 -1.77 -7.64 9.31
C ASN A 63 -3.20 -7.09 9.46
N LEU A 64 -3.69 -6.36 8.48
CA LEU A 64 -5.03 -5.79 8.47
C LEU A 64 -6.11 -6.86 8.20
N ILE A 65 -5.81 -7.86 7.34
CA ILE A 65 -6.75 -8.95 7.03
C ILE A 65 -6.84 -9.98 8.16
N SER A 66 -5.87 -10.06 9.05
CA SER A 66 -5.88 -10.97 10.20
C SER A 66 -7.12 -10.76 11.07
N ASP A 67 -7.56 -11.78 11.76
CA ASP A 67 -8.71 -11.73 12.66
C ASP A 67 -8.29 -12.19 14.06
N PRO A 68 -8.21 -11.31 15.06
CA PRO A 68 -8.33 -9.85 14.95
C PRO A 68 -7.17 -9.21 14.17
N PRO A 69 -7.36 -7.98 13.64
CA PRO A 69 -6.27 -7.25 12.98
C PRO A 69 -5.07 -7.05 13.89
N LYS A 70 -3.87 -7.23 13.35
CA LYS A 70 -2.61 -7.04 14.09
C LYS A 70 -2.09 -5.59 14.03
N VAL A 71 -2.91 -4.67 13.55
CA VAL A 71 -2.62 -3.23 13.49
C VAL A 71 -3.66 -2.47 14.27
N ALA A 72 -3.22 -1.44 14.99
CA ALA A 72 -4.11 -0.63 15.84
C ALA A 72 -5.08 0.25 15.04
N LYS A 73 -4.71 0.60 13.81
CA LYS A 73 -5.51 1.43 12.90
C LYS A 73 -4.96 1.39 11.49
N PRO A 74 -5.78 1.71 10.45
CA PRO A 74 -5.28 1.90 9.09
C PRO A 74 -4.25 3.03 9.02
N SER A 75 -3.17 2.82 8.26
CA SER A 75 -2.07 3.79 8.15
C SER A 75 -2.38 4.88 7.13
N ARG A 76 -2.60 6.12 7.58
CA ARG A 76 -2.75 7.28 6.70
C ARG A 76 -1.47 7.61 5.93
N ALA A 77 -0.31 7.40 6.57
CA ALA A 77 0.97 7.62 5.91
C ALA A 77 1.12 6.72 4.69
N LEU A 78 0.70 5.44 4.81
CA LEU A 78 0.73 4.50 3.71
C LEU A 78 -0.14 4.96 2.54
N ALA A 79 -1.37 5.44 2.82
CA ALA A 79 -2.26 6.01 1.79
C ALA A 79 -1.61 7.18 1.04
N ILE A 80 -0.92 8.07 1.76
CA ILE A 80 -0.23 9.22 1.15
C ILE A 80 0.94 8.74 0.26
N PHE A 81 1.72 7.77 0.72
CA PHE A 81 2.81 7.19 -0.08
C PHE A 81 2.28 6.49 -1.33
N GLU A 82 1.15 5.78 -1.24
CA GLU A 82 0.48 5.20 -2.41
C GLU A 82 0.07 6.26 -3.43
N MET A 83 -0.48 7.39 -2.96
CA MET A 83 -0.83 8.50 -3.85
C MET A 83 0.39 9.09 -4.55
N CYS A 84 1.55 9.09 -3.90
CA CYS A 84 2.82 9.50 -4.52
C CYS A 84 3.29 8.54 -5.63
N GLY A 85 2.71 7.35 -5.73
CA GLY A 85 2.98 6.39 -6.81
C GLY A 85 2.75 6.95 -8.21
N ILE A 86 1.91 7.99 -8.34
CA ILE A 86 1.71 8.70 -9.62
C ILE A 86 3.01 9.30 -10.17
N LEU A 87 3.96 9.68 -9.30
CA LEU A 87 5.26 10.20 -9.71
C LEU A 87 6.09 9.15 -10.47
N PHE A 88 5.78 7.88 -10.27
CA PHE A 88 6.37 6.74 -10.95
C PHE A 88 5.46 6.19 -12.07
N GLY A 89 4.43 6.96 -12.46
CA GLY A 89 3.49 6.57 -13.50
C GLY A 89 2.46 5.52 -13.07
N ASN A 90 2.34 5.23 -11.78
CA ASN A 90 1.38 4.25 -11.25
C ASN A 90 0.05 4.90 -10.85
N LEU A 91 -0.85 5.05 -11.83
CA LEU A 91 -2.18 5.61 -11.61
C LEU A 91 -3.05 4.71 -10.70
N ILE A 92 -2.85 3.40 -10.75
CA ILE A 92 -3.61 2.45 -9.91
C ILE A 92 -3.31 2.71 -8.43
N SER A 93 -2.06 2.90 -8.07
CA SER A 93 -1.64 3.21 -6.71
C SER A 93 -2.25 4.53 -6.21
N LEU A 94 -2.35 5.54 -7.07
CA LEU A 94 -3.05 6.79 -6.73
C LEU A 94 -4.51 6.54 -6.36
N VAL A 95 -5.24 5.78 -7.18
CA VAL A 95 -6.66 5.48 -6.94
C VAL A 95 -6.84 4.68 -5.66
N VAL A 96 -6.01 3.65 -5.44
CA VAL A 96 -6.06 2.84 -4.22
C VAL A 96 -5.74 3.68 -2.99
N GLY A 97 -4.74 4.55 -3.04
CA GLY A 97 -4.39 5.45 -1.95
C GLY A 97 -5.55 6.38 -1.57
N VAL A 98 -6.25 6.93 -2.55
CA VAL A 98 -7.45 7.78 -2.31
C VAL A 98 -8.56 6.96 -1.65
N ILE A 99 -8.90 5.79 -2.18
CA ILE A 99 -9.93 4.92 -1.61
C ILE A 99 -9.55 4.52 -0.18
N TYR A 100 -8.30 4.14 0.03
CA TYR A 100 -7.80 3.77 1.35
C TYR A 100 -7.92 4.92 2.35
N LEU A 101 -7.57 6.14 1.94
CA LEU A 101 -7.68 7.32 2.79
C LEU A 101 -9.14 7.63 3.15
N VAL A 102 -10.06 7.54 2.19
CA VAL A 102 -11.48 7.76 2.41
C VAL A 102 -12.05 6.73 3.38
N PHE A 103 -11.81 5.45 3.14
CA PHE A 103 -12.34 4.38 3.99
C PHE A 103 -11.71 4.37 5.40
N SER A 104 -10.41 4.70 5.51
CA SER A 104 -9.77 4.80 6.83
C SER A 104 -10.30 5.93 7.70
N ASN A 105 -10.96 6.92 7.10
CA ASN A 105 -11.64 8.01 7.80
C ASN A 105 -13.12 7.75 8.08
N ASP A 106 -13.66 6.65 7.57
CA ASP A 106 -15.06 6.26 7.80
C ASP A 106 -15.32 5.96 9.28
N GLY A 107 -16.48 6.39 9.78
CA GLY A 107 -16.82 6.23 11.20
C GLY A 107 -16.97 4.78 11.65
N GLU A 108 -17.46 3.90 10.78
CA GLU A 108 -17.59 2.46 11.05
C GLU A 108 -16.22 1.80 11.19
N VAL A 109 -15.27 2.16 10.30
CA VAL A 109 -13.89 1.66 10.36
C VAL A 109 -13.19 2.14 11.62
N LYS A 110 -13.29 3.43 11.94
CA LYS A 110 -12.72 3.99 13.18
C LYS A 110 -13.29 3.33 14.42
N GLY A 111 -14.61 3.24 14.53
CA GLY A 111 -15.29 2.61 15.67
C GLY A 111 -14.88 1.15 15.87
N TYR A 112 -14.70 0.42 14.78
CA TYR A 112 -14.21 -0.96 14.85
C TYR A 112 -12.81 -1.03 15.48
N PHE A 113 -11.85 -0.24 15.01
CA PHE A 113 -10.48 -0.25 15.55
C PHE A 113 -10.41 0.26 16.98
N GLU A 114 -11.26 1.22 17.37
CA GLU A 114 -11.37 1.70 18.75
C GLU A 114 -11.96 0.66 19.69
N SER A 115 -12.76 -0.27 19.18
CA SER A 115 -13.37 -1.37 19.96
C SER A 115 -12.44 -2.57 20.17
N LEU A 116 -11.32 -2.64 19.43
CA LEU A 116 -10.36 -3.73 19.60
C LEU A 116 -9.60 -3.59 20.92
N PRO A 117 -9.34 -4.69 21.64
CA PRO A 117 -8.51 -4.64 22.83
C PRO A 117 -7.11 -4.13 22.45
N ILE A 118 -6.65 -3.12 23.16
CA ILE A 118 -5.27 -2.63 23.04
C ILE A 118 -4.40 -3.66 23.75
N GLU A 119 -3.67 -4.47 23.00
CA GLU A 119 -2.58 -5.27 23.53
C GLU A 119 -1.31 -4.46 23.71
#